data_fed827d64d600b8fc9f5f3229882edcd
#
_entry.id   fed827d64d600b8fc9f5f3229882edcd
#
_cell.length_a   1.000
_cell.length_b   1.000
_cell.length_c   1.000
_cell.angle_alpha   90.00
_cell.angle_beta   90.00
_cell.angle_gamma   90.00
#
_symmetry.space_group_name_H-M   'P 1'
#
loop_
_entity.id
_entity.type
_entity.pdbx_description
1 polymer ?
#
loop_
_entity_poly.entity_id
_entity_poly.type
_entity_poly.pdbx_seq_one_letter_code
_entity_poly.pdbx_strand_id
1 'polypeptide(L)'
;MATHMVLRIVRNGCRNLPRSGRRSFCSKPLNCNGTGDIANVPLSQPIPGLPPPRFTSAEASKNETQVTVLDNGLTVATENVFGQFCTVGVLINSGSRYEVAYPSGISHFLEKIAFGSTTQYTDKDKILQELEKHGGICDCQSSRDTLIYAMSAETRGLQAVVNILSEVINRPIITAEELEDAKMAVGFHIQGMELDPNPEPILMELIHQAAYRGNTLGLPHRCPPENIDKIEKNILYTYMKNYHTPERMVLAGVGMDHEQMVELAKEHFVKNYKPIWLEQENLVDKKMSVDNSLAQYTGGKVLVEKDLSNVSLGPTPMPELAHIVIGLESCSHKDDDFISFCVLNMMMGGGGSFSAGGPGKGMYTRLYLNVLNRFHWIHNATCYNHAYDDSGLFCIHASSHPDQLSDLVEVIVRELLNTTSFVDKIELQRAKTQLQSMLLMNLESRPVIFEDVGRQVLSSGHRKQPEYFYDLIGNIMAILNYIYTVFSIV
;
A
#
# COMPACT_ATOMS: atom_id res chain seq x y z
N MET A 1 -3.10 -0.15 -4.85
CA MET A 1 -3.03 0.65 -3.60
C MET A 1 -1.92 1.70 -3.60
N ALA A 2 -0.73 1.43 -4.13
CA ALA A 2 0.36 2.43 -4.18
C ALA A 2 0.03 3.73 -4.96
N THR A 3 -0.88 3.71 -5.92
CA THR A 3 -1.21 4.87 -6.77
C THR A 3 -2.01 5.97 -6.04
N HIS A 4 -2.67 5.67 -4.93
CA HIS A 4 -3.45 6.67 -4.18
C HIS A 4 -2.61 7.53 -3.24
N MET A 5 -1.46 7.05 -2.79
CA MET A 5 -0.60 7.76 -1.84
C MET A 5 0.14 8.95 -2.46
N VAL A 6 0.63 8.80 -3.69
CA VAL A 6 1.39 9.87 -4.39
C VAL A 6 0.50 11.07 -4.76
N LEU A 7 -0.78 10.87 -5.01
CA LEU A 7 -1.71 11.95 -5.42
C LEU A 7 -2.26 12.80 -4.25
N ARG A 8 -2.22 12.32 -3.01
CA ARG A 8 -2.68 13.12 -1.85
C ARG A 8 -1.63 14.13 -1.38
N ILE A 9 -0.35 13.84 -1.49
CA ILE A 9 0.75 14.73 -1.06
C ILE A 9 0.84 15.97 -1.95
N VAL A 10 0.50 15.88 -3.24
CA VAL A 10 0.59 17.02 -4.18
C VAL A 10 -0.63 17.95 -4.13
N ARG A 11 -1.78 17.54 -3.59
CA ARG A 11 -3.01 18.36 -3.61
C ARG A 11 -3.19 19.35 -2.46
N ASN A 12 -2.49 19.20 -1.35
CA ASN A 12 -2.65 20.09 -0.18
C ASN A 12 -1.61 21.22 -0.08
N GLY A 13 -0.64 21.31 -1.00
CA GLY A 13 0.45 22.29 -0.93
C GLY A 13 0.22 23.65 -1.61
N CYS A 14 -0.88 23.87 -2.33
CA CYS A 14 -1.06 25.10 -3.11
C CYS A 14 -2.40 25.79 -2.86
N ARG A 15 -2.67 26.26 -1.66
CA ARG A 15 -3.65 27.34 -1.44
C ARG A 15 -3.17 28.24 -0.31
N ASN A 16 -2.99 29.53 -0.68
CA ASN A 16 -2.76 30.72 0.13
C ASN A 16 -1.31 31.19 0.28
N LEU A 17 -0.82 31.87 -0.74
CA LEU A 17 0.18 32.93 -0.57
C LEU A 17 -0.39 34.24 -1.12
N PRO A 18 -0.35 35.35 -0.36
CA PRO A 18 -0.84 36.64 -0.80
C PRO A 18 0.08 37.26 -1.85
N ARG A 19 -0.52 37.79 -2.91
CA ARG A 19 0.17 38.61 -3.89
C ARG A 19 0.60 39.93 -3.26
N SER A 20 1.85 40.08 -2.91
CA SER A 20 2.44 41.43 -2.82
C SER A 20 3.96 41.36 -2.97
N GLY A 21 4.49 42.20 -3.83
CA GLY A 21 5.91 42.55 -3.89
C GLY A 21 6.68 42.00 -5.08
N ARG A 22 6.63 42.73 -6.19
CA ARG A 22 7.70 42.69 -7.21
C ARG A 22 9.03 42.98 -6.52
N ARG A 23 9.82 41.96 -6.21
CA ARG A 23 11.24 42.16 -5.94
C ARG A 23 11.99 42.22 -7.26
N SER A 24 12.45 43.41 -7.58
CA SER A 24 13.46 43.68 -8.58
C SER A 24 14.71 42.88 -8.23
N PHE A 25 15.04 41.85 -9.00
CA PHE A 25 16.38 41.26 -8.96
C PHE A 25 17.37 42.29 -9.51
N CYS A 26 18.09 42.94 -8.65
CA CYS A 26 19.22 43.76 -9.00
C CYS A 26 20.36 42.82 -9.43
N SER A 27 20.43 42.54 -10.70
CA SER A 27 21.59 41.91 -11.32
C SER A 27 22.73 42.91 -11.34
N LYS A 28 23.68 42.82 -10.41
CA LYS A 28 24.99 43.42 -10.67
C LYS A 28 25.61 42.73 -11.88
N PRO A 29 26.05 43.46 -12.88
CA PRO A 29 26.73 42.85 -13.99
C PRO A 29 28.06 42.26 -13.47
N LEU A 30 28.20 40.93 -13.59
CA LEU A 30 29.50 40.30 -13.53
C LEU A 30 30.32 40.84 -14.73
N ASN A 31 31.38 41.53 -14.43
CA ASN A 31 32.36 41.97 -15.44
C ASN A 31 33.01 40.70 -16.06
N CYS A 32 32.40 40.16 -17.07
CA CYS A 32 33.00 39.17 -17.95
C CYS A 32 33.69 39.89 -19.10
N ASN A 33 34.96 40.28 -18.91
CA ASN A 33 35.86 40.63 -20.02
C ASN A 33 36.25 39.32 -20.74
N GLY A 34 35.35 38.84 -21.55
CA GLY A 34 35.57 37.70 -22.46
C GLY A 34 34.48 37.76 -23.56
N THR A 35 34.84 38.33 -24.67
CA THR A 35 34.01 38.61 -25.80
C THR A 35 33.62 37.33 -26.55
N GLY A 36 32.52 36.76 -26.17
CA GLY A 36 31.76 35.78 -26.94
C GLY A 36 30.32 35.87 -26.50
N ASP A 37 29.44 36.30 -27.38
CA ASP A 37 28.01 36.35 -27.09
C ASP A 37 27.51 34.91 -26.82
N ILE A 38 27.42 34.58 -25.54
CA ILE A 38 27.02 33.26 -25.04
C ILE A 38 25.67 32.84 -25.63
N ALA A 39 24.82 33.82 -26.00
CA ALA A 39 23.52 33.57 -26.60
C ALA A 39 23.62 32.97 -28.00
N ASN A 40 24.76 33.12 -28.70
CA ASN A 40 24.98 32.64 -30.06
C ASN A 40 25.78 31.31 -30.12
N VAL A 41 26.17 30.74 -28.96
CA VAL A 41 26.85 29.44 -28.93
C VAL A 41 25.82 28.32 -29.18
N PRO A 42 26.01 27.48 -30.21
CA PRO A 42 25.13 26.35 -30.46
C PRO A 42 25.06 25.43 -29.20
N LEU A 43 23.88 24.92 -28.88
CA LEU A 43 23.68 24.00 -27.73
C LEU A 43 24.52 22.71 -27.82
N SER A 44 25.02 22.38 -28.99
CA SER A 44 25.93 21.27 -29.26
C SER A 44 27.41 21.56 -28.87
N GLN A 45 27.74 22.80 -28.51
CA GLN A 45 29.09 23.22 -28.18
C GLN A 45 29.19 23.57 -26.69
N PRO A 46 30.32 23.25 -26.02
CA PRO A 46 30.55 23.68 -24.65
C PRO A 46 30.54 25.21 -24.55
N ILE A 47 29.92 25.74 -23.51
CA ILE A 47 29.90 27.18 -23.24
C ILE A 47 31.32 27.65 -22.93
N PRO A 48 31.83 28.68 -23.61
CA PRO A 48 33.16 29.22 -23.36
C PRO A 48 33.31 29.68 -21.91
N GLY A 49 34.41 29.26 -21.26
CA GLY A 49 34.70 29.61 -19.86
C GLY A 49 34.12 28.66 -18.78
N LEU A 50 33.29 27.68 -19.18
CA LEU A 50 32.90 26.60 -18.28
C LEU A 50 33.80 25.36 -18.45
N PRO A 51 34.24 24.73 -17.37
CA PRO A 51 34.97 23.48 -17.50
C PRO A 51 34.07 22.43 -18.19
N PRO A 52 34.61 21.56 -19.04
CA PRO A 52 33.83 20.52 -19.68
C PRO A 52 33.17 19.62 -18.59
N PRO A 53 31.91 19.26 -18.76
CA PRO A 53 31.27 18.37 -17.81
C PRO A 53 32.06 17.06 -17.70
N ARG A 54 32.44 16.70 -16.49
CA ARG A 54 33.01 15.39 -16.22
C ARG A 54 31.87 14.42 -16.00
N PHE A 55 31.61 13.59 -16.99
CA PHE A 55 30.73 12.46 -16.82
C PHE A 55 31.50 11.40 -16.03
N THR A 56 31.18 11.21 -14.78
CA THR A 56 31.51 9.97 -14.11
C THR A 56 30.66 8.89 -14.78
N SER A 57 31.29 7.88 -15.39
CA SER A 57 30.58 6.62 -15.60
C SER A 57 30.14 6.17 -14.21
N ALA A 58 28.87 6.34 -13.89
CA ALA A 58 28.30 5.54 -12.83
C ALA A 58 28.46 4.11 -13.32
N GLU A 59 29.46 3.38 -12.80
CA GLU A 59 29.31 1.94 -12.73
C GLU A 59 27.94 1.76 -12.12
N ALA A 60 27.02 1.15 -12.86
CA ALA A 60 25.72 0.80 -12.35
C ALA A 60 25.99 -0.11 -11.17
N SER A 61 26.09 0.48 -9.97
CA SER A 61 26.14 -0.29 -8.74
C SER A 61 24.83 -1.08 -8.79
N LYS A 62 24.92 -2.37 -8.99
CA LYS A 62 23.76 -3.23 -8.80
C LYS A 62 23.31 -2.96 -7.39
N ASN A 63 22.17 -2.29 -7.24
CA ASN A 63 21.55 -2.07 -5.96
C ASN A 63 21.05 -3.43 -5.48
N GLU A 64 21.89 -4.18 -4.79
CA GLU A 64 21.52 -5.48 -4.24
C GLU A 64 20.92 -5.26 -2.86
N THR A 65 19.78 -5.87 -2.63
CA THR A 65 19.14 -5.88 -1.30
C THR A 65 19.97 -6.77 -0.37
N GLN A 66 20.43 -6.21 0.73
CA GLN A 66 21.14 -6.94 1.77
C GLN A 66 20.17 -7.30 2.91
N VAL A 67 20.26 -8.55 3.38
CA VAL A 67 19.38 -9.06 4.44
C VAL A 67 20.22 -9.69 5.54
N THR A 68 19.98 -9.30 6.78
CA THR A 68 20.64 -9.84 7.98
C THR A 68 19.58 -10.17 9.03
N VAL A 69 19.59 -11.38 9.55
CA VAL A 69 18.75 -11.80 10.68
C VAL A 69 19.53 -11.61 11.98
N LEU A 70 18.97 -10.90 12.94
CA LEU A 70 19.57 -10.64 14.23
C LEU A 70 19.30 -11.78 15.23
N ASP A 71 20.05 -11.82 16.34
CA ASP A 71 19.99 -12.89 17.34
C ASP A 71 18.59 -13.07 17.99
N ASN A 72 17.78 -12.02 18.03
CA ASN A 72 16.40 -12.05 18.54
C ASN A 72 15.35 -12.41 17.48
N GLY A 73 15.74 -12.71 16.25
CA GLY A 73 14.85 -13.05 15.14
C GLY A 73 14.39 -11.87 14.28
N LEU A 74 14.70 -10.62 14.66
CA LEU A 74 14.41 -9.45 13.82
C LEU A 74 15.23 -9.52 12.52
N THR A 75 14.57 -9.35 11.38
CA THR A 75 15.22 -9.28 10.09
C THR A 75 15.46 -7.83 9.68
N VAL A 76 16.69 -7.49 9.28
CA VAL A 76 17.06 -6.19 8.74
C VAL A 76 17.28 -6.33 7.24
N ALA A 77 16.56 -5.54 6.44
CA ALA A 77 16.67 -5.56 4.98
C ALA A 77 16.93 -4.16 4.45
N THR A 78 17.96 -3.97 3.66
CA THR A 78 18.28 -2.64 3.12
C THR A 78 18.66 -2.69 1.65
N GLU A 79 18.37 -1.60 0.96
CA GLU A 79 18.84 -1.33 -0.38
C GLU A 79 19.47 0.07 -0.44
N ASN A 80 20.73 0.12 -0.86
CA ASN A 80 21.45 1.39 -0.96
C ASN A 80 21.14 2.08 -2.29
N VAL A 81 20.14 2.95 -2.29
CA VAL A 81 19.79 3.80 -3.43
C VAL A 81 20.39 5.19 -3.19
N PHE A 82 21.17 5.67 -4.16
CA PHE A 82 21.83 6.99 -4.09
C PHE A 82 20.82 8.12 -3.83
N GLY A 83 21.13 8.97 -2.86
CA GLY A 83 20.37 10.20 -2.57
C GLY A 83 20.62 10.72 -1.15
N GLN A 84 20.02 11.88 -0.87
CA GLN A 84 20.15 12.57 0.44
C GLN A 84 19.09 12.15 1.45
N PHE A 85 18.04 11.48 0.99
CA PHE A 85 16.92 11.04 1.82
C PHE A 85 16.91 9.51 1.92
N CYS A 86 16.46 9.02 3.05
CA CYS A 86 16.21 7.61 3.30
C CYS A 86 14.74 7.37 3.66
N THR A 87 14.25 6.18 3.37
CA THR A 87 12.96 5.69 3.88
C THR A 87 13.23 4.45 4.70
N VAL A 88 12.78 4.47 5.94
CA VAL A 88 12.98 3.40 6.93
C VAL A 88 11.67 3.06 7.59
N GLY A 89 11.45 1.81 7.90
CA GLY A 89 10.25 1.43 8.62
C GLY A 89 10.28 -0.02 9.07
N VAL A 90 9.28 -0.38 9.84
CA VAL A 90 9.09 -1.74 10.31
C VAL A 90 7.77 -2.28 9.75
N LEU A 91 7.88 -3.41 9.08
CA LEU A 91 6.74 -4.19 8.61
C LEU A 91 6.53 -5.34 9.59
N ILE A 92 5.30 -5.51 10.04
CA ILE A 92 4.95 -6.51 11.06
C ILE A 92 3.85 -7.40 10.51
N ASN A 93 3.98 -8.71 10.65
CA ASN A 93 2.88 -9.66 10.39
C ASN A 93 1.83 -9.54 11.51
N SER A 94 1.04 -8.45 11.43
CA SER A 94 0.10 -8.01 12.46
C SER A 94 -1.05 -7.22 11.80
N GLY A 95 -1.79 -7.87 10.91
CA GLY A 95 -2.95 -7.29 10.21
C GLY A 95 -4.27 -7.80 10.79
N SER A 96 -5.38 -7.34 10.22
CA SER A 96 -6.72 -7.69 10.71
C SER A 96 -7.03 -9.20 10.66
N ARG A 97 -6.36 -9.98 9.81
CA ARG A 97 -6.56 -11.43 9.74
C ARG A 97 -6.21 -12.17 11.04
N TYR A 98 -5.36 -11.57 11.88
CA TYR A 98 -4.93 -12.15 13.15
C TYR A 98 -5.87 -11.80 14.33
N GLU A 99 -6.95 -11.06 14.05
CA GLU A 99 -7.91 -10.63 15.08
C GLU A 99 -8.98 -11.69 15.40
N VAL A 100 -8.78 -12.96 15.04
CA VAL A 100 -9.77 -14.05 15.20
C VAL A 100 -10.25 -14.20 16.65
N ALA A 101 -9.33 -14.09 17.61
CA ALA A 101 -9.62 -14.20 19.04
C ALA A 101 -9.99 -12.84 19.69
N TYR A 102 -10.06 -11.78 18.92
CA TYR A 102 -10.20 -10.40 19.39
C TYR A 102 -11.43 -9.73 18.79
N PRO A 103 -11.93 -8.63 19.39
CA PRO A 103 -12.85 -7.74 18.70
C PRO A 103 -12.18 -7.17 17.42
N SER A 104 -12.79 -7.37 16.25
CA SER A 104 -12.25 -6.86 15.00
C SER A 104 -12.12 -5.34 15.03
N GLY A 105 -11.02 -4.84 14.46
CA GLY A 105 -10.72 -3.42 14.37
C GLY A 105 -9.45 -2.97 15.08
N ILE A 106 -8.73 -3.87 15.75
CA ILE A 106 -7.50 -3.55 16.48
C ILE A 106 -6.46 -2.93 15.55
N SER A 107 -6.23 -3.52 14.38
CA SER A 107 -5.28 -3.00 13.38
C SER A 107 -5.64 -1.58 12.94
N HIS A 108 -6.93 -1.27 12.82
CA HIS A 108 -7.41 0.08 12.52
C HIS A 108 -7.12 1.07 13.66
N PHE A 109 -7.31 0.64 14.92
CA PHE A 109 -6.95 1.45 16.09
C PHE A 109 -5.45 1.69 16.17
N LEU A 110 -4.63 0.66 15.99
CA LEU A 110 -3.17 0.79 15.98
C LEU A 110 -2.68 1.76 14.89
N GLU A 111 -3.33 1.79 13.73
CA GLU A 111 -3.07 2.78 12.69
C GLU A 111 -3.35 4.21 13.16
N LYS A 112 -4.43 4.44 13.93
CA LYS A 112 -4.81 5.78 14.41
C LYS A 112 -3.99 6.26 15.61
N ILE A 113 -3.58 5.33 16.48
CA ILE A 113 -2.75 5.62 17.66
C ILE A 113 -1.26 5.72 17.30
N ALA A 114 -0.87 5.27 16.10
CA ALA A 114 0.51 5.25 15.67
C ALA A 114 1.19 6.63 15.84
N PHE A 115 2.44 6.60 16.28
CA PHE A 115 3.22 7.80 16.59
C PHE A 115 2.63 8.71 17.69
N GLY A 116 1.84 8.14 18.59
CA GLY A 116 1.38 8.80 19.83
C GLY A 116 2.47 8.83 20.91
N SER A 117 2.04 9.01 22.16
CA SER A 117 2.95 9.05 23.33
C SER A 117 3.75 7.76 23.49
N THR A 118 5.01 7.90 23.86
CA THR A 118 5.91 6.79 24.20
C THR A 118 6.59 7.05 25.54
N THR A 119 7.40 6.12 26.01
CA THR A 119 8.18 6.33 27.22
C THR A 119 9.20 7.46 27.11
N GLN A 120 9.66 7.76 25.91
CA GLN A 120 10.64 8.81 25.63
C GLN A 120 9.98 10.12 25.16
N TYR A 121 8.89 10.02 24.41
CA TYR A 121 8.18 11.17 23.84
C TYR A 121 6.82 11.33 24.47
N THR A 122 6.54 12.46 25.07
CA THR A 122 5.32 12.71 25.87
C THR A 122 4.06 12.80 25.03
N ASP A 123 4.21 13.14 23.76
CA ASP A 123 3.10 13.37 22.83
C ASP A 123 3.57 13.28 21.37
N LYS A 124 2.61 13.20 20.45
CA LYS A 124 2.82 13.14 19.01
C LYS A 124 3.63 14.34 18.48
N ASP A 125 3.40 15.54 19.03
CA ASP A 125 4.05 16.77 18.56
C ASP A 125 5.56 16.71 18.82
N LYS A 126 5.99 16.06 19.90
CA LYS A 126 7.43 15.87 20.18
C LYS A 126 8.10 14.96 19.15
N ILE A 127 7.42 13.92 18.72
CA ILE A 127 7.91 13.04 17.64
C ILE A 127 8.00 13.84 16.33
N LEU A 128 6.95 14.58 15.99
CA LEU A 128 6.92 15.40 14.78
C LEU A 128 8.01 16.48 14.81
N GLN A 129 8.20 17.18 15.94
CA GLN A 129 9.27 18.18 16.10
C GLN A 129 10.67 17.56 15.91
N GLU A 130 10.89 16.34 16.40
CA GLU A 130 12.17 15.65 16.19
C GLU A 130 12.38 15.30 14.72
N LEU A 131 11.32 14.80 14.06
CA LEU A 131 11.37 14.48 12.63
C LEU A 131 11.58 15.71 11.74
N GLU A 132 10.92 16.82 12.06
CA GLU A 132 11.03 18.08 11.30
C GLU A 132 12.45 18.60 11.26
N LYS A 133 13.27 18.38 12.30
CA LYS A 133 14.71 18.74 12.31
C LYS A 133 15.48 18.07 11.15
N HIS A 134 14.98 16.93 10.69
CA HIS A 134 15.57 16.15 9.61
C HIS A 134 14.71 16.16 8.33
N GLY A 135 13.74 17.08 8.22
CA GLY A 135 12.82 17.15 7.11
C GLY A 135 11.98 15.86 6.95
N GLY A 136 11.70 15.21 8.08
CA GLY A 136 11.10 13.90 8.12
C GLY A 136 9.58 13.91 8.10
N ILE A 137 9.01 12.84 7.61
CA ILE A 137 7.57 12.50 7.65
C ILE A 137 7.40 11.09 8.17
N CYS A 138 6.27 10.82 8.82
CA CYS A 138 5.90 9.48 9.28
C CYS A 138 4.51 9.10 8.80
N ASP A 139 4.29 7.80 8.62
CA ASP A 139 3.01 7.22 8.24
C ASP A 139 2.86 5.82 8.85
N CYS A 140 1.63 5.43 9.13
CA CYS A 140 1.30 4.07 9.55
C CYS A 140 0.13 3.55 8.72
N GLN A 141 0.29 2.36 8.18
CA GLN A 141 -0.72 1.72 7.35
C GLN A 141 -0.99 0.30 7.84
N SER A 142 -2.26 -0.01 8.03
CA SER A 142 -2.71 -1.38 8.27
C SER A 142 -3.19 -2.04 6.98
N SER A 143 -3.05 -3.34 6.90
CA SER A 143 -3.62 -4.19 5.86
C SER A 143 -4.23 -5.45 6.50
N ARG A 144 -4.70 -6.40 5.70
CA ARG A 144 -5.18 -7.68 6.25
C ARG A 144 -4.04 -8.52 6.83
N ASP A 145 -2.87 -8.51 6.22
CA ASP A 145 -1.70 -9.29 6.66
C ASP A 145 -0.73 -8.49 7.54
N THR A 146 -0.52 -7.22 7.24
CA THR A 146 0.60 -6.45 7.80
C THR A 146 0.20 -5.11 8.37
N LEU A 147 0.94 -4.69 9.38
CA LEU A 147 0.99 -3.32 9.88
C LEU A 147 2.36 -2.73 9.56
N ILE A 148 2.40 -1.55 8.97
CA ILE A 148 3.62 -0.89 8.50
C ILE A 148 3.77 0.44 9.20
N TYR A 149 4.86 0.63 9.91
CA TYR A 149 5.32 1.93 10.41
C TYR A 149 6.43 2.41 9.49
N ALA A 150 6.25 3.53 8.81
CA ALA A 150 7.20 4.06 7.84
C ALA A 150 7.57 5.51 8.16
N MET A 151 8.83 5.85 7.94
CA MET A 151 9.35 7.20 8.09
C MET A 151 10.32 7.49 6.95
N SER A 152 10.25 8.71 6.43
CA SER A 152 11.23 9.22 5.46
C SER A 152 11.87 10.46 6.02
N ALA A 153 13.21 10.57 5.95
CA ALA A 153 13.96 11.71 6.44
C ALA A 153 15.27 11.89 5.66
N GLU A 154 15.99 12.98 5.90
CA GLU A 154 17.38 13.13 5.47
C GLU A 154 18.23 12.00 6.08
N THR A 155 19.16 11.43 5.31
CA THR A 155 20.02 10.31 5.75
C THR A 155 20.78 10.59 7.04
N ARG A 156 21.12 11.87 7.33
CA ARG A 156 21.74 12.26 8.60
C ARG A 156 20.85 12.04 9.83
N GLY A 157 19.54 11.99 9.64
CA GLY A 157 18.53 11.72 10.67
C GLY A 157 18.29 10.24 10.94
N LEU A 158 19.00 9.32 10.29
CA LEU A 158 18.75 7.88 10.38
C LEU A 158 18.70 7.35 11.81
N GLN A 159 19.62 7.78 12.67
CA GLN A 159 19.66 7.38 14.08
C GLN A 159 18.39 7.82 14.85
N ALA A 160 17.95 9.06 14.64
CA ALA A 160 16.72 9.56 15.26
C ALA A 160 15.49 8.79 14.77
N VAL A 161 15.42 8.51 13.47
CA VAL A 161 14.32 7.73 12.85
C VAL A 161 14.24 6.32 13.44
N VAL A 162 15.36 5.58 13.52
CA VAL A 162 15.38 4.21 14.06
C VAL A 162 15.04 4.19 15.55
N ASN A 163 15.50 5.19 16.32
CA ASN A 163 15.12 5.34 17.72
C ASN A 163 13.62 5.58 17.90
N ILE A 164 13.03 6.50 17.12
CA ILE A 164 11.59 6.79 17.18
C ILE A 164 10.78 5.54 16.81
N LEU A 165 11.14 4.82 15.73
CA LEU A 165 10.48 3.59 15.35
C LEU A 165 10.51 2.54 16.46
N SER A 166 11.66 2.36 17.10
CA SER A 166 11.80 1.43 18.23
C SER A 166 10.89 1.81 19.41
N GLU A 167 10.85 3.09 19.78
CA GLU A 167 10.00 3.60 20.86
C GLU A 167 8.52 3.45 20.55
N VAL A 168 8.08 3.84 19.34
CA VAL A 168 6.68 3.78 18.91
C VAL A 168 6.17 2.35 18.86
N ILE A 169 6.99 1.39 18.44
CA ILE A 169 6.57 0.00 18.26
C ILE A 169 6.62 -0.78 19.58
N ASN A 170 7.65 -0.57 20.41
CA ASN A 170 7.89 -1.39 21.61
C ASN A 170 7.42 -0.72 22.90
N ARG A 171 7.34 0.59 22.96
CA ARG A 171 7.11 1.36 24.17
C ARG A 171 6.02 2.44 24.07
N PRO A 172 4.92 2.20 23.31
CA PRO A 172 3.83 3.18 23.25
C PRO A 172 3.14 3.29 24.60
N ILE A 173 2.83 4.53 25.02
CA ILE A 173 1.99 4.81 26.19
C ILE A 173 0.63 5.24 25.64
N ILE A 174 -0.32 4.32 25.65
CA ILE A 174 -1.68 4.64 25.22
C ILE A 174 -2.38 5.32 26.41
N THR A 175 -2.51 6.65 26.36
CA THR A 175 -3.26 7.39 27.39
C THR A 175 -4.76 7.24 27.21
N ALA A 176 -5.56 7.57 28.24
CA ALA A 176 -7.01 7.53 28.10
C ALA A 176 -7.52 8.54 27.07
N GLU A 177 -6.88 9.71 26.98
CA GLU A 177 -7.19 10.75 26.02
C GLU A 177 -6.91 10.30 24.59
N GLU A 178 -5.71 9.77 24.32
CA GLU A 178 -5.36 9.23 22.99
C GLU A 178 -6.25 8.08 22.54
N LEU A 179 -6.72 7.25 23.47
CA LEU A 179 -7.66 6.18 23.14
C LEU A 179 -9.04 6.74 22.73
N GLU A 180 -9.55 7.76 23.45
CA GLU A 180 -10.81 8.41 23.08
C GLU A 180 -10.69 9.19 21.77
N ASP A 181 -9.57 9.85 21.53
CA ASP A 181 -9.29 10.51 20.24
C ASP A 181 -9.25 9.49 19.10
N ALA A 182 -8.64 8.31 19.34
CA ALA A 182 -8.62 7.23 18.38
C ALA A 182 -10.02 6.67 18.09
N LYS A 183 -10.87 6.50 19.10
CA LYS A 183 -12.28 6.10 18.92
C LYS A 183 -13.04 7.10 18.04
N MET A 184 -12.87 8.39 18.31
CA MET A 184 -13.47 9.45 17.48
C MET A 184 -12.94 9.41 16.04
N ALA A 185 -11.61 9.28 15.86
CA ALA A 185 -10.99 9.22 14.54
C ALA A 185 -11.44 7.98 13.74
N VAL A 186 -11.57 6.83 14.38
CA VAL A 186 -12.12 5.61 13.79
C VAL A 186 -13.57 5.82 13.39
N GLY A 187 -14.40 6.40 14.26
CA GLY A 187 -15.80 6.71 13.99
C GLY A 187 -15.97 7.65 12.78
N PHE A 188 -15.20 8.72 12.71
CA PHE A 188 -15.21 9.65 11.57
C PHE A 188 -14.74 8.98 10.27
N HIS A 189 -13.74 8.10 10.36
CA HIS A 189 -13.27 7.37 9.19
C HIS A 189 -14.34 6.43 8.62
N ILE A 190 -15.05 5.72 9.49
CA ILE A 190 -16.17 4.84 9.08
C ILE A 190 -17.30 5.66 8.44
N GLN A 191 -17.71 6.75 9.09
CA GLN A 191 -18.73 7.65 8.53
C GLN A 191 -18.29 8.23 7.17
N GLY A 192 -17.03 8.62 7.04
CA GLY A 192 -16.47 9.11 5.78
C GLY A 192 -16.58 8.08 4.67
N MET A 193 -16.30 6.80 4.96
CA MET A 193 -16.43 5.71 3.98
C MET A 193 -17.89 5.44 3.61
N GLU A 194 -18.80 5.55 4.58
CA GLU A 194 -20.23 5.34 4.33
C GLU A 194 -20.89 6.44 3.48
N LEU A 195 -20.35 7.64 3.57
CA LEU A 195 -20.81 8.81 2.81
C LEU A 195 -20.05 9.02 1.49
N ASP A 196 -18.99 8.25 1.25
CA ASP A 196 -18.24 8.35 0.01
C ASP A 196 -19.09 7.82 -1.17
N PRO A 197 -19.20 8.61 -2.26
CA PRO A 197 -19.88 8.15 -3.49
C PRO A 197 -19.21 6.91 -4.11
N ASN A 198 -17.95 6.66 -3.80
CA ASN A 198 -17.25 5.46 -4.24
C ASN A 198 -17.36 4.35 -3.20
N PRO A 199 -18.24 3.36 -3.39
CA PRO A 199 -18.45 2.28 -2.44
C PRO A 199 -17.36 1.21 -2.49
N GLU A 200 -16.34 1.36 -3.35
CA GLU A 200 -15.29 0.34 -3.57
C GLU A 200 -14.65 -0.17 -2.27
N PRO A 201 -14.27 0.69 -1.29
CA PRO A 201 -13.68 0.19 -0.04
C PRO A 201 -14.64 -0.74 0.74
N ILE A 202 -15.93 -0.41 0.77
CA ILE A 202 -16.95 -1.23 1.46
C ILE A 202 -17.18 -2.53 0.70
N LEU A 203 -17.26 -2.47 -0.62
CA LEU A 203 -17.45 -3.65 -1.46
C LEU A 203 -16.30 -4.64 -1.34
N MET A 204 -15.05 -4.13 -1.21
CA MET A 204 -13.89 -4.97 -0.96
C MET A 204 -13.92 -5.63 0.44
N GLU A 205 -14.49 -4.98 1.45
CA GLU A 205 -14.75 -5.63 2.74
C GLU A 205 -15.77 -6.77 2.59
N LEU A 206 -16.90 -6.50 1.94
CA LEU A 206 -18.00 -7.46 1.78
C LEU A 206 -17.59 -8.71 0.97
N ILE A 207 -16.81 -8.54 -0.10
CA ILE A 207 -16.36 -9.69 -0.90
C ILE A 207 -15.40 -10.59 -0.12
N HIS A 208 -14.51 -10.01 0.70
CA HIS A 208 -13.64 -10.82 1.56
C HIS A 208 -14.45 -11.53 2.64
N GLN A 209 -15.40 -10.86 3.26
CA GLN A 209 -16.32 -11.48 4.22
C GLN A 209 -17.07 -12.67 3.60
N ALA A 210 -17.54 -12.55 2.36
CA ALA A 210 -18.20 -13.61 1.64
C ALA A 210 -17.24 -14.76 1.31
N ALA A 211 -16.05 -14.44 0.78
CA ALA A 211 -15.07 -15.42 0.32
C ALA A 211 -14.51 -16.30 1.44
N TYR A 212 -14.32 -15.75 2.63
CA TYR A 212 -13.69 -16.42 3.77
C TYR A 212 -14.63 -16.57 4.99
N ARG A 213 -15.92 -16.40 4.81
CA ARG A 213 -16.97 -16.52 5.85
C ARG A 213 -16.69 -15.73 7.13
N GLY A 214 -16.15 -14.51 7.00
CA GLY A 214 -15.86 -13.65 8.15
C GLY A 214 -14.83 -14.19 9.12
N ASN A 215 -13.93 -15.05 8.67
CA ASN A 215 -12.81 -15.57 9.46
C ASN A 215 -11.47 -15.26 8.75
N THR A 216 -10.39 -15.09 9.48
CA THR A 216 -9.06 -14.78 8.94
C THR A 216 -9.11 -13.61 7.94
N LEU A 217 -8.84 -13.82 6.65
CA LEU A 217 -8.93 -12.80 5.59
C LEU A 217 -10.34 -12.24 5.40
N GLY A 218 -11.38 -12.92 5.87
CA GLY A 218 -12.77 -12.45 5.87
C GLY A 218 -13.11 -11.54 7.04
N LEU A 219 -12.24 -11.38 8.03
CA LEU A 219 -12.44 -10.40 9.09
C LEU A 219 -12.39 -8.98 8.52
N PRO A 220 -13.20 -8.06 9.05
CA PRO A 220 -13.20 -6.69 8.56
C PRO A 220 -11.83 -6.04 8.83
N HIS A 221 -11.30 -5.36 7.80
CA HIS A 221 -10.08 -4.59 7.93
C HIS A 221 -10.32 -3.27 8.68
N ARG A 222 -11.53 -2.73 8.57
CA ARG A 222 -11.95 -1.55 9.33
C ARG A 222 -12.76 -1.97 10.54
N CYS A 223 -12.62 -1.21 11.62
CA CYS A 223 -13.34 -1.51 12.85
C CYS A 223 -14.86 -1.42 12.62
N PRO A 224 -15.65 -2.46 12.93
CA PRO A 224 -17.10 -2.35 12.94
C PRO A 224 -17.56 -1.32 14.00
N PRO A 225 -18.61 -0.51 13.74
CA PRO A 225 -19.10 0.50 14.69
C PRO A 225 -19.40 -0.06 16.08
N GLU A 226 -19.96 -1.27 16.15
CA GLU A 226 -20.30 -1.95 17.39
C GLU A 226 -19.09 -2.42 18.23
N ASN A 227 -17.89 -2.36 17.67
CA ASN A 227 -16.66 -2.75 18.35
C ASN A 227 -15.85 -1.56 18.87
N ILE A 228 -16.17 -0.33 18.47
CA ILE A 228 -15.40 0.87 18.85
C ILE A 228 -15.24 0.97 20.37
N ASP A 229 -16.33 0.77 21.10
CA ASP A 229 -16.32 0.87 22.57
C ASP A 229 -15.77 -0.39 23.28
N LYS A 230 -15.65 -1.51 22.55
CA LYS A 230 -15.11 -2.77 23.10
C LYS A 230 -13.59 -2.80 23.07
N ILE A 231 -12.96 -1.98 22.25
CA ILE A 231 -11.49 -1.95 22.12
C ILE A 231 -10.92 -1.07 23.23
N GLU A 232 -10.39 -1.74 24.24
CA GLU A 232 -9.78 -1.15 25.41
C GLU A 232 -8.25 -1.25 25.31
N LYS A 233 -7.57 -0.46 26.14
CA LYS A 233 -6.11 -0.40 26.24
C LYS A 233 -5.45 -1.77 26.46
N ASN A 234 -6.01 -2.59 27.34
CA ASN A 234 -5.51 -3.95 27.65
C ASN A 234 -5.58 -4.87 26.43
N ILE A 235 -6.62 -4.76 25.60
CA ILE A 235 -6.79 -5.54 24.39
C ILE A 235 -5.70 -5.16 23.38
N LEU A 236 -5.45 -3.86 23.19
CA LEU A 236 -4.40 -3.36 22.29
C LEU A 236 -3.02 -3.88 22.71
N TYR A 237 -2.66 -3.77 23.99
CA TYR A 237 -1.38 -4.29 24.46
C TYR A 237 -1.28 -5.81 24.39
N THR A 238 -2.38 -6.52 24.59
CA THR A 238 -2.40 -7.98 24.45
C THR A 238 -2.14 -8.40 23.02
N TYR A 239 -2.76 -7.71 22.07
CA TYR A 239 -2.53 -7.92 20.66
C TYR A 239 -1.08 -7.60 20.26
N MET A 240 -0.55 -6.45 20.67
CA MET A 240 0.84 -6.07 20.41
C MET A 240 1.82 -7.09 21.01
N LYS A 241 1.60 -7.56 22.26
CA LYS A 241 2.41 -8.61 22.86
C LYS A 241 2.45 -9.88 22.03
N ASN A 242 1.31 -10.29 21.48
CA ASN A 242 1.19 -11.54 20.75
C ASN A 242 1.73 -11.47 19.32
N TYR A 243 1.67 -10.29 18.69
CA TYR A 243 1.99 -10.14 17.27
C TYR A 243 3.15 -9.19 16.96
N HIS A 244 3.52 -8.26 17.86
CA HIS A 244 4.69 -7.40 17.70
C HIS A 244 5.94 -8.07 18.29
N THR A 245 6.29 -9.23 17.78
CA THR A 245 7.50 -9.97 18.18
C THR A 245 8.59 -9.81 17.12
N PRO A 246 9.88 -9.81 17.50
CA PRO A 246 10.97 -9.60 16.54
C PRO A 246 10.96 -10.55 15.34
N GLU A 247 10.56 -11.81 15.54
CA GLU A 247 10.48 -12.83 14.50
C GLU A 247 9.39 -12.55 13.46
N ARG A 248 8.41 -11.71 13.80
CA ARG A 248 7.33 -11.28 12.91
C ARG A 248 7.57 -9.91 12.28
N MET A 249 8.79 -9.36 12.46
CA MET A 249 9.15 -8.00 12.05
C MET A 249 10.29 -8.00 11.04
N VAL A 250 10.18 -7.10 10.07
CA VAL A 250 11.28 -6.72 9.19
C VAL A 250 11.52 -5.22 9.33
N LEU A 251 12.72 -4.85 9.76
CA LEU A 251 13.21 -3.48 9.71
C LEU A 251 13.78 -3.25 8.30
N ALA A 252 13.02 -2.60 7.45
CA ALA A 252 13.40 -2.31 6.07
C ALA A 252 13.94 -0.89 5.93
N GLY A 253 14.87 -0.69 4.99
CA GLY A 253 15.42 0.63 4.73
C GLY A 253 15.95 0.81 3.30
N VAL A 254 15.74 2.00 2.74
CA VAL A 254 16.18 2.36 1.39
C VAL A 254 16.93 3.70 1.43
N GLY A 255 18.11 3.73 0.83
CA GLY A 255 18.94 4.93 0.76
C GLY A 255 19.91 5.11 1.93
N MET A 256 20.37 4.01 2.55
CA MET A 256 21.38 4.02 3.61
C MET A 256 22.33 2.82 3.49
N ASP A 257 23.36 2.86 4.29
CA ASP A 257 24.33 1.77 4.43
C ASP A 257 23.75 0.63 5.30
N HIS A 258 23.99 -0.62 4.88
CA HIS A 258 23.47 -1.80 5.57
C HIS A 258 24.09 -2.02 6.94
N GLU A 259 25.42 -1.89 7.04
CA GLU A 259 26.13 -2.13 8.30
C GLU A 259 25.70 -1.12 9.37
N GLN A 260 25.57 0.15 8.98
CA GLN A 260 25.05 1.19 9.85
C GLN A 260 23.63 0.87 10.34
N MET A 261 22.77 0.38 9.45
CA MET A 261 21.39 0.01 9.82
C MET A 261 21.38 -1.17 10.78
N VAL A 262 22.21 -2.18 10.55
CA VAL A 262 22.37 -3.35 11.43
C VAL A 262 22.86 -2.95 12.81
N GLU A 263 23.81 -2.01 12.91
CA GLU A 263 24.32 -1.51 14.20
C GLU A 263 23.20 -0.80 14.98
N LEU A 264 22.45 0.10 14.34
CA LEU A 264 21.31 0.78 14.94
C LEU A 264 20.20 -0.20 15.35
N ALA A 265 19.91 -1.19 14.52
CA ALA A 265 18.97 -2.25 14.85
C ALA A 265 19.41 -3.06 16.08
N LYS A 266 20.68 -3.41 16.19
CA LYS A 266 21.23 -4.09 17.37
C LYS A 266 21.13 -3.22 18.64
N GLU A 267 21.35 -1.91 18.51
CA GLU A 267 21.25 -1.00 19.64
C GLU A 267 19.81 -0.85 20.13
N HIS A 268 18.86 -0.54 19.23
CA HIS A 268 17.50 -0.16 19.59
C HIS A 268 16.52 -1.34 19.71
N PHE A 269 16.69 -2.40 18.89
CA PHE A 269 15.77 -3.53 18.85
C PHE A 269 16.32 -4.82 19.52
N VAL A 270 17.60 -4.86 19.92
CA VAL A 270 18.17 -6.02 20.64
C VAL A 270 18.62 -5.60 22.03
N LYS A 271 19.61 -4.71 22.16
CA LYS A 271 20.16 -4.31 23.46
C LYS A 271 19.15 -3.55 24.32
N ASN A 272 18.42 -2.63 23.70
CA ASN A 272 17.41 -1.78 24.36
C ASN A 272 15.97 -2.32 24.16
N TYR A 273 15.82 -3.56 23.70
CA TYR A 273 14.52 -4.19 23.51
C TYR A 273 13.86 -4.46 24.87
N LYS A 274 12.97 -3.55 25.27
CA LYS A 274 12.19 -3.62 26.50
C LYS A 274 10.76 -3.20 26.23
N PRO A 275 9.96 -4.07 25.57
CA PRO A 275 8.56 -3.76 25.32
C PRO A 275 7.81 -3.46 26.60
N ILE A 276 6.95 -2.44 26.59
CA ILE A 276 6.23 -1.97 27.78
C ILE A 276 5.33 -3.07 28.38
N TRP A 277 4.80 -3.95 27.57
CA TRP A 277 3.97 -5.09 27.99
C TRP A 277 4.76 -6.22 28.66
N LEU A 278 6.08 -6.24 28.56
CA LEU A 278 6.94 -7.14 29.33
C LEU A 278 7.35 -6.54 30.67
N GLU A 279 7.49 -5.20 30.75
CA GLU A 279 7.78 -4.49 31.99
C GLU A 279 6.54 -4.38 32.90
N GLN A 280 5.34 -4.27 32.30
CA GLN A 280 4.08 -4.07 32.99
C GLN A 280 3.07 -5.16 32.61
N GLU A 281 3.23 -6.34 33.20
CA GLU A 281 2.37 -7.51 32.91
C GLU A 281 0.87 -7.29 33.19
N ASN A 282 0.52 -6.33 34.03
CA ASN A 282 -0.86 -5.95 34.34
C ASN A 282 -1.61 -5.31 33.16
N LEU A 283 -0.87 -4.86 32.12
CA LEU A 283 -1.47 -4.29 30.89
C LEU A 283 -2.04 -5.36 29.97
N VAL A 284 -1.77 -6.63 30.20
CA VAL A 284 -2.02 -7.71 29.23
C VAL A 284 -3.05 -8.71 29.77
N ASP A 285 -4.01 -9.10 28.97
CA ASP A 285 -4.91 -10.22 29.26
C ASP A 285 -4.23 -11.56 28.90
N LYS A 286 -4.08 -12.44 29.90
CA LYS A 286 -3.41 -13.74 29.75
C LYS A 286 -4.27 -14.81 29.04
N LYS A 287 -5.54 -14.51 28.75
CA LYS A 287 -6.48 -15.49 28.19
C LYS A 287 -6.44 -15.56 26.64
N MET A 288 -5.89 -14.55 25.98
CA MET A 288 -5.86 -14.47 24.52
C MET A 288 -4.59 -15.13 23.98
N SER A 289 -4.75 -16.09 23.08
CA SER A 289 -3.65 -16.82 22.42
C SER A 289 -3.40 -16.30 21.01
N VAL A 290 -2.19 -16.57 20.50
CA VAL A 290 -1.83 -16.30 19.11
C VAL A 290 -2.62 -17.23 18.19
N ASP A 291 -3.22 -16.70 17.15
CA ASP A 291 -3.85 -17.44 16.07
C ASP A 291 -2.93 -17.43 14.84
N ASN A 292 -2.65 -18.61 14.31
CA ASN A 292 -1.85 -18.81 13.08
C ASN A 292 -2.67 -19.59 12.04
N SER A 293 -3.99 -19.50 12.08
CA SER A 293 -4.87 -20.17 11.12
C SER A 293 -4.60 -19.72 9.70
N LEU A 294 -4.57 -20.68 8.79
CA LEU A 294 -4.50 -20.40 7.36
C LEU A 294 -5.87 -19.96 6.85
N ALA A 295 -5.89 -19.03 5.92
CA ALA A 295 -7.11 -18.60 5.28
C ALA A 295 -7.63 -19.71 4.34
N GLN A 296 -8.92 -19.97 4.41
CA GLN A 296 -9.58 -20.95 3.56
C GLN A 296 -10.68 -20.27 2.73
N TYR A 297 -10.53 -20.30 1.43
CA TYR A 297 -11.58 -19.85 0.53
C TYR A 297 -12.76 -20.84 0.62
N THR A 298 -13.93 -20.32 0.94
CA THR A 298 -15.15 -21.11 1.10
C THR A 298 -16.24 -20.70 0.12
N GLY A 299 -16.06 -19.55 -0.51
CA GLY A 299 -17.14 -18.86 -1.21
C GLY A 299 -18.27 -18.46 -0.27
N GLY A 300 -19.20 -17.70 -0.78
CA GLY A 300 -20.34 -17.22 -0.02
C GLY A 300 -21.06 -16.10 -0.76
N LYS A 301 -22.09 -15.57 -0.12
CA LYS A 301 -22.88 -14.45 -0.64
C LYS A 301 -23.16 -13.48 0.51
N VAL A 302 -22.95 -12.20 0.25
CA VAL A 302 -23.38 -11.09 1.12
C VAL A 302 -24.27 -10.18 0.29
N LEU A 303 -25.40 -9.77 0.84
CA LEU A 303 -26.31 -8.82 0.24
C LEU A 303 -26.52 -7.68 1.24
N VAL A 304 -26.36 -6.46 0.77
CA VAL A 304 -26.61 -5.24 1.56
C VAL A 304 -27.56 -4.35 0.78
N GLU A 305 -28.66 -3.97 1.42
CA GLU A 305 -29.59 -2.99 0.90
C GLU A 305 -29.48 -1.72 1.77
N LYS A 306 -29.21 -0.59 1.14
CA LYS A 306 -29.04 0.69 1.82
C LYS A 306 -29.74 1.79 1.02
N ASP A 307 -30.63 2.54 1.67
CA ASP A 307 -31.20 3.75 1.08
C ASP A 307 -30.26 4.93 1.27
N LEU A 308 -29.73 5.43 0.16
CA LEU A 308 -28.83 6.59 0.11
C LEU A 308 -29.52 7.83 -0.48
N SER A 309 -30.84 7.82 -0.66
CA SER A 309 -31.61 8.92 -1.27
C SER A 309 -31.47 10.24 -0.52
N ASN A 310 -31.24 10.18 0.80
CA ASN A 310 -31.06 11.35 1.66
C ASN A 310 -29.61 11.83 1.77
N VAL A 311 -28.67 11.13 1.15
CA VAL A 311 -27.25 11.50 1.16
C VAL A 311 -26.97 12.38 -0.06
N SER A 312 -26.60 13.63 0.18
CA SER A 312 -26.23 14.58 -0.87
C SER A 312 -24.82 15.12 -0.60
N LEU A 313 -23.92 14.93 -1.54
CA LEU A 313 -22.54 15.45 -1.49
C LEU A 313 -22.36 16.71 -2.33
N GLY A 314 -23.46 17.42 -2.62
CA GLY A 314 -23.43 18.63 -3.43
C GLY A 314 -24.80 18.93 -4.07
N PRO A 315 -24.82 19.70 -5.15
CA PRO A 315 -26.05 20.08 -5.82
C PRO A 315 -26.76 18.93 -6.57
N THR A 316 -26.08 17.81 -6.76
CA THR A 316 -26.64 16.61 -7.43
C THR A 316 -26.83 15.49 -6.42
N PRO A 317 -27.98 14.77 -6.47
CA PRO A 317 -28.19 13.59 -5.65
C PRO A 317 -27.20 12.48 -6.04
N MET A 318 -26.98 11.53 -5.13
CA MET A 318 -26.23 10.32 -5.46
C MET A 318 -26.93 9.56 -6.58
N PRO A 319 -26.16 9.03 -7.55
CA PRO A 319 -26.74 8.21 -8.59
C PRO A 319 -27.32 6.91 -7.99
N GLU A 320 -28.50 6.52 -8.45
CA GLU A 320 -29.12 5.25 -8.08
C GLU A 320 -28.41 4.10 -8.80
N LEU A 321 -27.47 3.47 -8.11
CA LEU A 321 -26.63 2.40 -8.66
C LEU A 321 -26.69 1.15 -7.79
N ALA A 322 -26.85 0.02 -8.44
CA ALA A 322 -26.57 -1.28 -7.87
C ALA A 322 -25.13 -1.68 -8.19
N HIS A 323 -24.46 -2.23 -7.20
CA HIS A 323 -23.09 -2.69 -7.29
C HIS A 323 -23.03 -4.20 -7.09
N ILE A 324 -22.24 -4.88 -7.90
CA ILE A 324 -21.96 -6.30 -7.76
C ILE A 324 -20.45 -6.53 -7.74
N VAL A 325 -20.01 -7.44 -6.89
CA VAL A 325 -18.65 -7.96 -6.93
C VAL A 325 -18.71 -9.48 -7.05
N ILE A 326 -18.13 -10.00 -8.12
CA ILE A 326 -17.98 -11.44 -8.34
C ILE A 326 -16.55 -11.81 -8.02
N GLY A 327 -16.34 -12.64 -7.00
CA GLY A 327 -15.03 -13.10 -6.55
C GLY A 327 -14.81 -14.57 -6.81
N LEU A 328 -13.59 -14.91 -7.21
CA LEU A 328 -13.12 -16.27 -7.46
C LEU A 328 -11.84 -16.49 -6.65
N GLU A 329 -11.59 -17.71 -6.22
CA GLU A 329 -10.33 -18.05 -5.59
C GLU A 329 -9.16 -17.76 -6.54
N SER A 330 -8.11 -17.16 -6.01
CA SER A 330 -6.87 -16.90 -6.70
C SER A 330 -5.73 -17.53 -5.90
N CYS A 331 -4.49 -17.28 -6.30
CA CYS A 331 -3.32 -17.86 -5.64
C CYS A 331 -2.65 -16.90 -4.66
N SER A 332 -1.87 -17.46 -3.76
CA SER A 332 -0.92 -16.72 -2.92
C SER A 332 0.12 -15.98 -3.76
N HIS A 333 0.65 -14.88 -3.25
CA HIS A 333 1.77 -14.19 -3.90
C HIS A 333 3.09 -15.00 -3.88
N LYS A 334 3.14 -16.11 -3.13
CA LYS A 334 4.25 -17.08 -3.12
C LYS A 334 4.15 -18.14 -4.21
N ASP A 335 2.98 -18.27 -4.80
CA ASP A 335 2.68 -19.29 -5.80
C ASP A 335 3.35 -18.95 -7.15
N ASP A 336 3.76 -19.98 -7.88
CA ASP A 336 4.37 -19.83 -9.21
C ASP A 336 3.42 -19.17 -10.22
N ASP A 337 2.11 -19.29 -10.00
CA ASP A 337 1.08 -18.75 -10.88
C ASP A 337 0.67 -17.31 -10.56
N PHE A 338 1.21 -16.73 -9.50
CA PHE A 338 0.92 -15.36 -9.09
C PHE A 338 1.09 -14.36 -10.23
N ILE A 339 2.18 -14.45 -10.98
CA ILE A 339 2.45 -13.54 -12.10
C ILE A 339 1.44 -13.74 -13.24
N SER A 340 0.96 -14.96 -13.45
CA SER A 340 -0.09 -15.24 -14.43
C SER A 340 -1.40 -14.52 -14.05
N PHE A 341 -1.77 -14.52 -12.78
CA PHE A 341 -2.92 -13.74 -12.28
C PHE A 341 -2.70 -12.24 -12.38
N CYS A 342 -1.49 -11.74 -12.17
CA CYS A 342 -1.17 -10.33 -12.40
C CYS A 342 -1.34 -9.92 -13.86
N VAL A 343 -0.89 -10.76 -14.81
CA VAL A 343 -1.09 -10.53 -16.25
C VAL A 343 -2.57 -10.63 -16.62
N LEU A 344 -3.30 -11.59 -16.06
CA LEU A 344 -4.75 -11.72 -16.23
C LEU A 344 -5.48 -10.47 -15.75
N ASN A 345 -5.11 -9.94 -14.60
CA ASN A 345 -5.67 -8.69 -14.07
C ASN A 345 -5.44 -7.50 -15.01
N MET A 346 -4.24 -7.38 -15.59
CA MET A 346 -3.94 -6.35 -16.59
C MET A 346 -4.74 -6.55 -17.88
N MET A 347 -4.93 -7.78 -18.31
CA MET A 347 -5.70 -8.11 -19.51
C MET A 347 -7.19 -7.81 -19.34
N MET A 348 -7.76 -8.14 -18.18
CA MET A 348 -9.14 -7.81 -17.82
C MET A 348 -9.32 -6.32 -17.63
N GLY A 349 -8.47 -5.70 -16.81
CA GLY A 349 -8.39 -4.25 -16.60
C GLY A 349 -9.71 -3.63 -16.14
N GLY A 350 -10.19 -2.64 -16.86
CA GLY A 350 -11.45 -1.96 -16.57
C GLY A 350 -11.29 -0.58 -15.94
N GLY A 351 -12.40 -0.01 -15.51
CA GLY A 351 -12.50 1.33 -14.92
C GLY A 351 -13.91 1.89 -15.03
N GLY A 352 -14.07 3.20 -14.70
CA GLY A 352 -15.34 3.90 -14.91
C GLY A 352 -15.60 4.19 -16.39
N SER A 353 -16.86 4.16 -16.81
CA SER A 353 -17.28 4.41 -18.19
C SER A 353 -16.88 5.78 -18.74
N PHE A 354 -16.66 6.76 -17.86
CA PHE A 354 -16.25 8.12 -18.21
C PHE A 354 -14.75 8.41 -17.95
N SER A 355 -13.99 7.41 -17.54
CA SER A 355 -12.56 7.60 -17.30
C SER A 355 -11.78 7.43 -18.60
N ALA A 356 -11.34 8.53 -19.17
CA ALA A 356 -10.25 8.49 -20.15
C ALA A 356 -8.99 8.05 -19.43
N GLY A 357 -8.66 6.76 -19.48
CA GLY A 357 -7.51 6.20 -18.78
C GLY A 357 -6.25 7.06 -18.99
N GLY A 358 -5.55 7.36 -17.88
CA GLY A 358 -4.26 8.03 -17.94
C GLY A 358 -3.19 7.15 -18.62
N PRO A 359 -1.99 7.68 -18.86
CA PRO A 359 -0.87 6.90 -19.37
C PRO A 359 -0.68 5.62 -18.59
N GLY A 360 -0.57 4.48 -19.25
CA GLY A 360 -0.39 3.16 -18.63
C GLY A 360 -1.67 2.44 -18.16
N LYS A 361 -2.84 3.10 -18.11
CA LYS A 361 -4.10 2.44 -17.72
C LYS A 361 -4.86 1.74 -18.85
N GLY A 362 -4.39 1.77 -20.07
CA GLY A 362 -4.86 1.02 -21.24
C GLY A 362 -6.37 0.90 -21.42
N MET A 363 -6.95 1.69 -22.31
CA MET A 363 -8.38 1.55 -22.70
C MET A 363 -8.65 0.33 -23.61
N TYR A 364 -7.65 -0.52 -23.84
CA TYR A 364 -7.73 -1.69 -24.71
C TYR A 364 -7.76 -3.00 -23.92
N THR A 365 -8.31 -2.97 -22.72
CA THR A 365 -8.54 -4.14 -21.88
C THR A 365 -9.90 -4.76 -22.17
N ARG A 366 -10.12 -6.03 -21.78
CA ARG A 366 -11.37 -6.75 -22.07
C ARG A 366 -12.60 -6.05 -21.51
N LEU A 367 -12.57 -5.64 -20.25
CA LEU A 367 -13.72 -4.97 -19.64
C LEU A 367 -14.02 -3.64 -20.33
N TYR A 368 -13.01 -2.90 -20.82
CA TYR A 368 -13.26 -1.71 -21.63
C TYR A 368 -13.87 -2.04 -22.98
N LEU A 369 -13.27 -2.96 -23.74
CA LEU A 369 -13.68 -3.22 -25.13
C LEU A 369 -14.99 -4.00 -25.23
N ASN A 370 -15.18 -4.99 -24.36
CA ASN A 370 -16.26 -5.95 -24.46
C ASN A 370 -17.45 -5.62 -23.55
N VAL A 371 -17.21 -4.85 -22.48
CA VAL A 371 -18.26 -4.50 -21.49
C VAL A 371 -18.59 -3.02 -21.60
N LEU A 372 -17.72 -2.11 -21.18
CA LEU A 372 -18.01 -0.68 -21.09
C LEU A 372 -18.32 -0.02 -22.44
N ASN A 373 -17.57 -0.36 -23.49
CA ASN A 373 -17.81 0.19 -24.84
C ASN A 373 -19.03 -0.41 -25.56
N ARG A 374 -19.52 -1.58 -25.12
CA ARG A 374 -20.68 -2.22 -25.75
C ARG A 374 -21.98 -1.96 -25.03
N PHE A 375 -21.91 -1.84 -23.70
CA PHE A 375 -23.08 -1.72 -22.83
C PHE A 375 -23.03 -0.37 -22.10
N HIS A 376 -23.52 0.68 -22.73
CA HIS A 376 -23.47 2.05 -22.21
C HIS A 376 -24.26 2.30 -20.91
N TRP A 377 -25.08 1.34 -20.49
CA TRP A 377 -25.80 1.35 -19.23
C TRP A 377 -24.96 0.84 -18.05
N ILE A 378 -23.77 0.31 -18.30
CA ILE A 378 -22.84 -0.11 -17.27
C ILE A 378 -21.95 1.08 -16.89
N HIS A 379 -21.97 1.48 -15.63
CA HIS A 379 -21.23 2.65 -15.14
C HIS A 379 -19.79 2.36 -14.80
N ASN A 380 -19.51 1.17 -14.27
CA ASN A 380 -18.17 0.74 -13.89
C ASN A 380 -18.04 -0.77 -14.12
N ALA A 381 -16.84 -1.19 -14.53
CA ALA A 381 -16.43 -2.58 -14.51
C ALA A 381 -14.92 -2.63 -14.32
N THR A 382 -14.44 -3.10 -13.17
CA THR A 382 -13.03 -3.09 -12.79
C THR A 382 -12.62 -4.42 -12.18
N CYS A 383 -11.48 -4.94 -12.60
CA CYS A 383 -10.89 -6.17 -12.09
C CYS A 383 -9.85 -5.88 -11.02
N TYR A 384 -9.81 -6.71 -9.97
CA TYR A 384 -8.86 -6.67 -8.88
C TYR A 384 -8.29 -8.06 -8.63
N ASN A 385 -7.01 -8.12 -8.29
CA ASN A 385 -6.34 -9.32 -7.79
C ASN A 385 -5.75 -9.02 -6.41
N HIS A 386 -6.31 -9.64 -5.39
CA HIS A 386 -5.82 -9.58 -4.02
C HIS A 386 -5.05 -10.85 -3.73
N ALA A 387 -3.75 -10.75 -3.54
CA ALA A 387 -2.91 -11.88 -3.19
C ALA A 387 -2.37 -11.70 -1.76
N TYR A 388 -2.43 -12.78 -0.99
CA TYR A 388 -2.02 -12.86 0.41
C TYR A 388 -0.93 -13.91 0.57
N ASP A 389 -0.48 -14.13 1.79
CA ASP A 389 0.60 -15.06 2.09
C ASP A 389 0.22 -16.53 1.81
N ASP A 390 -1.05 -16.89 1.98
CA ASP A 390 -1.58 -18.25 1.93
C ASP A 390 -2.79 -18.44 1.01
N SER A 391 -3.37 -17.37 0.45
CA SER A 391 -4.56 -17.41 -0.40
C SER A 391 -4.61 -16.20 -1.32
N GLY A 392 -5.58 -16.14 -2.21
CA GLY A 392 -5.85 -14.99 -3.06
C GLY A 392 -7.31 -14.89 -3.47
N LEU A 393 -7.70 -13.70 -3.92
CA LEU A 393 -9.03 -13.39 -4.39
C LEU A 393 -8.95 -12.56 -5.68
N PHE A 394 -9.43 -13.14 -6.77
CA PHE A 394 -9.59 -12.44 -8.03
C PHE A 394 -11.06 -12.01 -8.17
N CYS A 395 -11.32 -10.70 -8.32
CA CYS A 395 -12.68 -10.23 -8.37
C CYS A 395 -12.91 -9.15 -9.41
N ILE A 396 -14.17 -9.08 -9.89
CA ILE A 396 -14.65 -8.02 -10.77
C ILE A 396 -15.77 -7.29 -10.06
N HIS A 397 -15.57 -5.98 -9.85
CA HIS A 397 -16.60 -5.04 -9.43
C HIS A 397 -17.25 -4.44 -10.66
N ALA A 398 -18.57 -4.42 -10.71
CA ALA A 398 -19.33 -3.74 -11.74
C ALA A 398 -20.55 -3.04 -11.15
N SER A 399 -21.03 -2.00 -11.84
CA SER A 399 -22.20 -1.23 -11.40
C SER A 399 -23.10 -0.79 -12.56
N SER A 400 -24.39 -0.81 -12.30
CA SER A 400 -25.46 -0.39 -13.23
C SER A 400 -26.68 0.13 -12.47
N HIS A 401 -27.69 0.59 -13.21
CA HIS A 401 -28.99 0.84 -12.60
C HIS A 401 -29.56 -0.46 -12.00
N PRO A 402 -30.29 -0.42 -10.86
CA PRO A 402 -30.82 -1.61 -10.19
C PRO A 402 -31.67 -2.53 -11.09
N ASP A 403 -32.48 -1.97 -11.98
CA ASP A 403 -33.32 -2.74 -12.91
C ASP A 403 -32.53 -3.61 -13.90
N GLN A 404 -31.25 -3.30 -14.09
CA GLN A 404 -30.36 -3.99 -15.05
C GLN A 404 -29.36 -4.93 -14.37
N LEU A 405 -29.54 -5.18 -13.07
CA LEU A 405 -28.59 -5.98 -12.30
C LEU A 405 -28.45 -7.42 -12.83
N SER A 406 -29.55 -8.04 -13.26
CA SER A 406 -29.53 -9.39 -13.82
C SER A 406 -28.69 -9.46 -15.10
N ASP A 407 -28.90 -8.48 -15.99
CA ASP A 407 -28.18 -8.39 -17.26
C ASP A 407 -26.69 -8.10 -17.02
N LEU A 408 -26.39 -7.26 -16.00
CA LEU A 408 -25.02 -6.98 -15.58
C LEU A 408 -24.28 -8.24 -15.16
N VAL A 409 -24.90 -9.07 -14.31
CA VAL A 409 -24.33 -10.36 -13.88
C VAL A 409 -24.04 -11.24 -15.10
N GLU A 410 -25.01 -11.38 -16.01
CA GLU A 410 -24.85 -12.21 -17.21
C GLU A 410 -23.68 -11.72 -18.09
N VAL A 411 -23.56 -10.41 -18.30
CA VAL A 411 -22.48 -9.81 -19.11
C VAL A 411 -21.11 -10.10 -18.48
N ILE A 412 -20.95 -9.90 -17.16
CA ILE A 412 -19.68 -10.12 -16.47
C ILE A 412 -19.30 -11.59 -16.45
N VAL A 413 -20.25 -12.48 -16.12
CA VAL A 413 -20.01 -13.94 -16.14
C VAL A 413 -19.63 -14.42 -17.52
N ARG A 414 -20.32 -13.93 -18.57
CA ARG A 414 -19.98 -14.26 -19.96
C ARG A 414 -18.56 -13.84 -20.32
N GLU A 415 -18.12 -12.66 -19.88
CA GLU A 415 -16.76 -12.20 -20.16
C GLU A 415 -15.70 -13.01 -19.40
N LEU A 416 -15.98 -13.41 -18.16
CA LEU A 416 -15.14 -14.37 -17.42
C LEU A 416 -15.01 -15.70 -18.17
N LEU A 417 -16.13 -16.28 -18.64
CA LEU A 417 -16.13 -17.52 -19.41
C LEU A 417 -15.39 -17.37 -20.76
N ASN A 418 -15.55 -16.25 -21.44
CA ASN A 418 -14.83 -15.98 -22.70
C ASN A 418 -13.31 -15.97 -22.48
N THR A 419 -12.85 -15.58 -21.30
CA THR A 419 -11.40 -15.56 -20.95
C THR A 419 -10.81 -16.97 -20.92
N THR A 420 -11.62 -17.99 -20.62
CA THR A 420 -11.19 -19.41 -20.63
C THR A 420 -11.06 -19.99 -22.05
N SER A 421 -11.75 -19.41 -23.01
CA SER A 421 -11.87 -20.01 -24.35
C SER A 421 -10.77 -19.58 -25.31
N PHE A 422 -10.40 -18.29 -25.30
CA PHE A 422 -9.44 -17.75 -26.24
C PHE A 422 -8.75 -16.49 -25.69
N VAL A 423 -7.44 -16.45 -25.80
CA VAL A 423 -6.60 -15.28 -25.54
C VAL A 423 -5.83 -14.93 -26.81
N ASP A 424 -6.05 -13.73 -27.34
CA ASP A 424 -5.29 -13.25 -28.49
C ASP A 424 -3.84 -12.91 -28.07
N LYS A 425 -2.89 -13.29 -28.95
CA LYS A 425 -1.47 -13.04 -28.71
C LYS A 425 -1.13 -11.55 -28.59
N ILE A 426 -1.83 -10.70 -29.34
CA ILE A 426 -1.62 -9.24 -29.29
C ILE A 426 -2.12 -8.67 -27.97
N GLU A 427 -3.27 -9.15 -27.51
CA GLU A 427 -3.85 -8.81 -26.22
C GLU A 427 -2.92 -9.21 -25.05
N LEU A 428 -2.46 -10.46 -25.07
CA LEU A 428 -1.51 -10.98 -24.07
C LEU A 428 -0.22 -10.16 -24.05
N GLN A 429 0.36 -9.87 -25.22
CA GLN A 429 1.59 -9.07 -25.31
C GLN A 429 1.39 -7.66 -24.77
N ARG A 430 0.24 -7.06 -25.02
CA ARG A 430 -0.13 -5.73 -24.51
C ARG A 430 -0.22 -5.72 -22.98
N ALA A 431 -0.90 -6.72 -22.40
CA ALA A 431 -1.01 -6.87 -20.94
C ALA A 431 0.37 -7.07 -20.27
N LYS A 432 1.24 -7.90 -20.85
CA LYS A 432 2.62 -8.10 -20.38
C LYS A 432 3.41 -6.80 -20.39
N THR A 433 3.42 -6.08 -21.51
CA THR A 433 4.16 -4.82 -21.65
C THR A 433 3.65 -3.77 -20.65
N GLN A 434 2.34 -3.73 -20.44
CA GLN A 434 1.72 -2.83 -19.46
C GLN A 434 2.16 -3.18 -18.03
N LEU A 435 2.12 -4.45 -17.64
CA LEU A 435 2.55 -4.90 -16.32
C LEU A 435 4.05 -4.63 -16.08
N GLN A 436 4.91 -4.93 -17.07
CA GLN A 436 6.34 -4.63 -17.03
C GLN A 436 6.61 -3.13 -16.84
N SER A 437 5.91 -2.28 -17.59
CA SER A 437 6.04 -0.82 -17.47
C SER A 437 5.58 -0.32 -16.10
N MET A 438 4.46 -0.83 -15.59
CA MET A 438 3.94 -0.44 -14.26
C MET A 438 4.88 -0.86 -13.14
N LEU A 439 5.45 -2.07 -13.22
CA LEU A 439 6.43 -2.55 -12.26
C LEU A 439 7.63 -1.60 -12.15
N LEU A 440 8.25 -1.27 -13.28
CA LEU A 440 9.43 -0.42 -13.30
C LEU A 440 9.12 1.03 -12.89
N MET A 441 8.01 1.61 -13.37
CA MET A 441 7.62 2.98 -12.99
C MET A 441 7.31 3.12 -11.50
N ASN A 442 6.68 2.11 -10.89
CA ASN A 442 6.37 2.15 -9.47
C ASN A 442 7.63 2.11 -8.59
N LEU A 443 8.64 1.37 -9.02
CA LEU A 443 9.91 1.21 -8.30
C LEU A 443 10.89 2.40 -8.48
N GLU A 444 10.49 3.49 -9.11
CA GLU A 444 11.26 4.75 -9.13
C GLU A 444 11.15 5.52 -7.78
N SER A 445 10.08 5.27 -7.01
CA SER A 445 9.82 5.95 -5.74
C SER A 445 10.41 5.15 -4.56
N ARG A 446 11.23 5.81 -3.71
CA ARG A 446 11.82 5.17 -2.52
C ARG A 446 10.82 4.55 -1.56
N PRO A 447 9.70 5.21 -1.21
CA PRO A 447 8.68 4.58 -0.37
C PRO A 447 8.12 3.28 -0.96
N VAL A 448 7.99 3.20 -2.29
CA VAL A 448 7.52 1.99 -2.97
C VAL A 448 8.60 0.91 -2.97
N ILE A 449 9.88 1.26 -3.19
CA ILE A 449 11.00 0.31 -3.06
C ILE A 449 11.06 -0.22 -1.62
N PHE A 450 10.92 0.66 -0.62
CA PHE A 450 10.89 0.28 0.80
C PHE A 450 9.79 -0.75 1.07
N GLU A 451 8.58 -0.49 0.61
CA GLU A 451 7.45 -1.39 0.79
C GLU A 451 7.67 -2.72 0.06
N ASP A 452 8.22 -2.70 -1.14
CA ASP A 452 8.55 -3.89 -1.93
C ASP A 452 9.62 -4.75 -1.23
N VAL A 453 10.74 -4.14 -0.80
CA VAL A 453 11.78 -4.81 -0.02
C VAL A 453 11.21 -5.44 1.24
N GLY A 454 10.48 -4.65 2.02
CA GLY A 454 9.95 -5.08 3.30
C GLY A 454 8.94 -6.22 3.18
N ARG A 455 7.98 -6.12 2.25
CA ARG A 455 6.96 -7.15 2.04
C ARG A 455 7.54 -8.46 1.52
N GLN A 456 8.45 -8.41 0.55
CA GLN A 456 9.08 -9.61 0.02
C GLN A 456 9.94 -10.32 1.08
N VAL A 457 10.75 -9.58 1.84
CA VAL A 457 11.58 -10.15 2.90
C VAL A 457 10.73 -10.69 4.06
N LEU A 458 9.66 -9.99 4.45
CA LEU A 458 8.74 -10.46 5.49
C LEU A 458 8.05 -11.78 5.11
N SER A 459 7.72 -11.95 3.84
CA SER A 459 7.01 -13.11 3.31
C SER A 459 7.93 -14.29 2.99
N SER A 460 9.10 -14.05 2.39
CA SER A 460 9.98 -15.09 1.82
C SER A 460 11.41 -15.09 2.36
N GLY A 461 11.78 -14.14 3.22
CA GLY A 461 13.13 -13.99 3.76
C GLY A 461 14.15 -13.39 2.78
N HIS A 462 13.77 -13.12 1.55
CA HIS A 462 14.65 -12.53 0.54
C HIS A 462 13.86 -11.67 -0.45
N ARG A 463 14.55 -10.79 -1.19
CA ARG A 463 13.95 -10.01 -2.26
C ARG A 463 14.41 -10.52 -3.62
N LYS A 464 13.48 -10.72 -4.53
CA LYS A 464 13.73 -10.90 -5.95
C LYS A 464 13.79 -9.53 -6.62
N GLN A 465 14.81 -9.30 -7.43
CA GLN A 465 15.00 -8.02 -8.10
C GLN A 465 13.93 -7.77 -9.19
N PRO A 466 13.63 -6.51 -9.54
CA PRO A 466 12.63 -6.18 -10.55
C PRO A 466 12.85 -6.86 -11.90
N GLU A 467 14.10 -7.06 -12.29
CA GLU A 467 14.48 -7.74 -13.53
C GLU A 467 14.01 -9.19 -13.57
N TYR A 468 14.02 -9.87 -12.43
CA TYR A 468 13.49 -11.23 -12.33
C TYR A 468 12.01 -11.27 -12.68
N PHE A 469 11.22 -10.35 -12.14
CA PHE A 469 9.79 -10.28 -12.44
C PHE A 469 9.53 -9.82 -13.88
N TYR A 470 10.35 -8.88 -14.38
CA TYR A 470 10.28 -8.43 -15.76
C TYR A 470 10.45 -9.58 -16.75
N ASP A 471 11.46 -10.42 -16.54
CA ASP A 471 11.72 -11.59 -17.37
C ASP A 471 10.62 -12.66 -17.21
N LEU A 472 10.16 -12.89 -15.99
CA LEU A 472 9.09 -13.85 -15.71
C LEU A 472 7.79 -13.46 -16.42
N ILE A 473 7.39 -12.17 -16.37
CA ILE A 473 6.25 -11.64 -17.11
C ILE A 473 6.45 -11.85 -18.62
N GLY A 474 7.64 -11.58 -19.14
CA GLY A 474 8.00 -11.79 -20.55
C GLY A 474 7.81 -13.24 -21.02
N ASN A 475 8.11 -14.20 -20.16
CA ASN A 475 8.11 -15.62 -20.47
C ASN A 475 6.74 -16.31 -20.36
N ILE A 476 5.70 -15.64 -19.89
CA ILE A 476 4.35 -16.22 -19.81
C ILE A 476 3.86 -16.53 -21.23
N MET A 477 3.75 -17.82 -21.57
CA MET A 477 3.34 -18.26 -22.91
C MET A 477 1.85 -18.56 -23.04
N ALA A 478 1.19 -18.97 -21.96
CA ALA A 478 -0.23 -19.27 -21.94
C ALA A 478 -0.82 -19.14 -20.53
N ILE A 479 -1.75 -18.22 -20.38
CA ILE A 479 -2.59 -18.07 -19.17
C ILE A 479 -3.65 -19.19 -19.14
N LEU A 480 -3.92 -19.83 -20.30
CA LEU A 480 -5.07 -20.69 -20.57
C LEU A 480 -5.15 -21.94 -19.69
N ASN A 481 -4.03 -22.59 -19.38
CA ASN A 481 -4.08 -23.86 -18.62
C ASN A 481 -4.56 -23.65 -17.17
N TYR A 482 -4.38 -22.47 -16.61
CA TYR A 482 -4.70 -22.17 -15.23
C TYR A 482 -6.12 -21.65 -15.06
N ILE A 483 -6.58 -20.82 -15.97
CA ILE A 483 -7.96 -20.35 -16.01
C ILE A 483 -8.93 -21.53 -16.09
N TYR A 484 -8.58 -22.58 -16.83
CA TYR A 484 -9.37 -23.82 -16.86
C TYR A 484 -9.50 -24.50 -15.50
N THR A 485 -8.46 -24.49 -14.68
CA THR A 485 -8.50 -25.14 -13.36
C THR A 485 -9.36 -24.34 -12.37
N VAL A 486 -9.25 -23.02 -12.38
CA VAL A 486 -10.00 -22.13 -11.46
C VAL A 486 -11.47 -22.03 -11.86
N PHE A 487 -11.78 -21.98 -13.16
CA PHE A 487 -13.16 -21.85 -13.67
C PHE A 487 -13.88 -23.18 -13.93
N SER A 488 -13.22 -24.32 -13.88
CA SER A 488 -13.87 -25.65 -14.02
C SER A 488 -14.56 -26.10 -12.72
N ILE A 489 -14.46 -25.33 -11.64
CA ILE A 489 -15.06 -25.59 -10.33
C ILE A 489 -16.38 -24.81 -10.14
N VAL A 490 -16.75 -23.96 -11.11
CA VAL A 490 -18.03 -23.21 -11.11
C VAL A 490 -19.07 -23.96 -12.02
#